data_505d05f61473fa775c2e607507759596
#
_entry.id   505d05f61473fa775c2e607507759596
#
_cell.length_a   1.000
_cell.length_b   1.000
_cell.length_c   1.000
_cell.angle_alpha   90.00
_cell.angle_beta   90.00
_cell.angle_gamma   90.00
#
_symmetry.space_group_name_H-M   'P 1'
#
loop_
_entity.id
_entity.type
_entity.pdbx_description
1 polymer ?
#
loop_
_entity_poly.entity_id
_entity_poly.type
_entity_poly.pdbx_seq_one_letter_code
_entity_poly.pdbx_strand_id
1 'polypeptide(L)'
;MQNIFTKITFMGFVILTMAGLLQIKNAAADNPQVALVTNVGEIQIELLPKFSPKHVSNFLALIDENFYVGLVFHRVIPNFMIQAGGYTENLTYRPTNRSVANESLNGLKNRKYTVAMARLDHPDSGD
;
A
#
# COMPACT_ATOMS: atom_id res chain seq x y z
N MET A 1 1.18 57.91 27.21
CA MET A 1 1.03 56.53 27.66
C MET A 1 -0.39 56.39 28.21
N GLN A 2 -1.30 55.86 27.44
CA GLN A 2 -2.68 55.64 27.88
C GLN A 2 -3.00 54.14 27.77
N ASN A 3 -3.32 53.57 28.92
CA ASN A 3 -3.81 52.20 29.05
C ASN A 3 -5.30 52.17 28.66
N ILE A 4 -5.68 51.41 27.66
CA ILE A 4 -7.07 51.14 27.29
C ILE A 4 -7.42 49.77 27.87
N PHE A 5 -8.16 49.75 28.99
CA PHE A 5 -8.82 48.57 29.53
C PHE A 5 -10.15 48.38 28.75
N THR A 6 -10.25 47.36 27.96
CA THR A 6 -11.52 46.95 27.36
C THR A 6 -12.23 45.99 28.28
N LYS A 7 -13.40 46.40 28.77
CA LYS A 7 -14.33 45.58 29.58
C LYS A 7 -14.90 44.48 28.70
N ILE A 8 -14.70 43.22 29.09
CA ILE A 8 -15.40 42.07 28.48
C ILE A 8 -16.71 41.88 29.25
N THR A 9 -17.83 42.19 28.59
CA THR A 9 -19.16 41.91 29.06
C THR A 9 -19.48 40.45 28.83
N PHE A 10 -19.68 39.70 29.94
CA PHE A 10 -20.12 38.31 29.88
C PHE A 10 -21.60 38.27 29.54
N MET A 11 -21.94 37.97 28.30
CA MET A 11 -23.33 37.72 27.90
C MET A 11 -23.54 36.21 27.92
N GLY A 12 -24.36 35.75 28.87
CA GLY A 12 -24.65 34.35 29.05
C GLY A 12 -25.31 33.73 27.81
N PHE A 13 -24.58 32.80 27.19
CA PHE A 13 -25.12 32.00 26.10
C PHE A 13 -25.70 30.72 26.71
N VAL A 14 -27.00 30.57 26.60
CA VAL A 14 -27.70 29.32 26.92
C VAL A 14 -27.25 28.30 25.89
N ILE A 15 -26.42 27.35 26.31
CA ILE A 15 -26.02 26.22 25.46
C ILE A 15 -27.19 25.24 25.45
N LEU A 16 -27.99 25.29 24.39
CA LEU A 16 -28.90 24.22 24.04
C LEU A 16 -28.06 23.04 23.56
N THR A 17 -27.86 22.04 24.42
CA THR A 17 -27.17 20.80 24.05
C THR A 17 -28.05 20.00 23.09
N MET A 18 -27.96 20.27 21.83
CA MET A 18 -28.33 19.29 20.82
C MET A 18 -27.30 18.14 20.88
N ALA A 19 -27.71 17.03 21.44
CA ALA A 19 -27.01 15.75 21.29
C ALA A 19 -27.08 15.33 19.83
N GLY A 20 -26.22 15.95 19.02
CA GLY A 20 -25.93 15.48 17.68
C GLY A 20 -25.23 14.13 17.83
N LEU A 21 -25.92 13.03 17.49
CA LEU A 21 -25.25 11.76 17.26
C LEU A 21 -24.14 12.02 16.23
N LEU A 22 -22.91 12.05 16.72
CA LEU A 22 -21.74 11.98 15.83
C LEU A 22 -21.82 10.60 15.19
N GLN A 23 -22.38 10.53 14.00
CA GLN A 23 -22.25 9.37 13.13
C GLN A 23 -20.77 9.32 12.72
N ILE A 24 -19.98 8.55 13.46
CA ILE A 24 -18.68 8.12 12.99
C ILE A 24 -18.97 7.23 11.79
N LYS A 25 -19.03 7.84 10.60
CA LYS A 25 -18.85 7.08 9.37
C LYS A 25 -17.45 6.47 9.50
N ASN A 26 -17.39 5.17 9.81
CA ASN A 26 -16.21 4.39 9.48
C ASN A 26 -16.04 4.54 7.97
N ALA A 27 -15.21 5.48 7.55
CA ALA A 27 -14.63 5.42 6.24
C ALA A 27 -13.89 4.07 6.22
N ALA A 28 -14.42 3.11 5.50
CA ALA A 28 -13.63 1.93 5.15
C ALA A 28 -12.33 2.51 4.57
N ALA A 29 -11.21 2.23 5.22
CA ALA A 29 -9.93 2.72 4.75
C ALA A 29 -9.79 2.24 3.32
N ASP A 30 -9.68 3.20 2.38
CA ASP A 30 -9.48 2.87 0.98
C ASP A 30 -8.24 1.99 0.88
N ASN A 31 -8.28 1.01 -0.01
CA ASN A 31 -7.14 0.14 -0.25
C ASN A 31 -5.92 0.97 -0.65
N PRO A 32 -4.73 0.71 -0.09
CA PRO A 32 -3.52 1.42 -0.49
C PRO A 32 -3.26 1.26 -1.98
N GLN A 33 -2.81 2.34 -2.61
CA GLN A 33 -2.41 2.33 -4.01
C GLN A 33 -0.93 2.64 -4.14
N VAL A 34 -0.27 1.96 -5.06
CA VAL A 34 1.16 2.11 -5.37
C VAL A 34 1.33 2.38 -6.86
N ALA A 35 2.14 3.35 -7.20
CA ALA A 35 2.56 3.64 -8.57
C ALA A 35 3.93 3.01 -8.84
N LEU A 36 3.98 2.06 -9.77
CA LEU A 36 5.23 1.52 -10.30
C LEU A 36 5.65 2.34 -11.53
N VAL A 37 6.57 3.28 -11.31
CA VAL A 37 7.09 4.17 -12.35
C VAL A 37 8.21 3.47 -13.12
N THR A 38 8.04 3.31 -14.43
CA THR A 38 9.01 2.66 -15.31
C THR A 38 9.47 3.60 -16.41
N ASN A 39 10.54 3.23 -17.12
CA ASN A 39 11.02 3.98 -18.28
C ASN A 39 10.06 3.98 -19.50
N VAL A 40 9.00 3.17 -19.46
CA VAL A 40 7.99 3.08 -20.54
C VAL A 40 6.59 3.46 -20.09
N GLY A 41 6.41 3.90 -18.84
CA GLY A 41 5.13 4.35 -18.30
C GLY A 41 4.92 3.93 -16.85
N GLU A 42 3.75 4.25 -16.34
CA GLU A 42 3.35 4.01 -14.95
C GLU A 42 2.30 2.89 -14.88
N ILE A 43 2.45 2.02 -13.90
CA ILE A 43 1.48 0.98 -13.57
C ILE A 43 0.95 1.28 -12.17
N GLN A 44 -0.35 1.49 -12.06
CA GLN A 44 -1.00 1.65 -10.75
C GLN A 44 -1.46 0.31 -10.22
N ILE A 45 -1.17 0.06 -8.94
CA ILE A 45 -1.47 -1.19 -8.25
C ILE A 45 -2.30 -0.85 -7.00
N GLU A 46 -3.51 -1.40 -6.93
CA GLU A 46 -4.32 -1.39 -5.71
C GLU A 46 -3.95 -2.61 -4.85
N LEU A 47 -3.60 -2.37 -3.60
CA LEU A 47 -3.23 -3.41 -2.66
C LEU A 47 -4.45 -3.84 -1.84
N LEU A 48 -4.58 -5.13 -1.58
CA LEU A 48 -5.75 -5.71 -0.92
C LEU A 48 -5.39 -6.28 0.47
N PRO A 49 -5.09 -5.44 1.48
CA PRO A 49 -4.61 -5.90 2.79
C PRO A 49 -5.64 -6.77 3.54
N LYS A 50 -6.92 -6.61 3.23
CA LYS A 50 -7.96 -7.47 3.79
C LYS A 50 -7.84 -8.94 3.37
N PHE A 51 -7.29 -9.19 2.18
CA PHE A 51 -7.15 -10.53 1.61
C PHE A 51 -5.73 -11.09 1.73
N SER A 52 -4.73 -10.24 1.69
CA SER A 52 -3.32 -10.63 1.72
C SER A 52 -2.50 -9.70 2.62
N PRO A 53 -2.80 -9.65 3.93
CA PRO A 53 -2.17 -8.68 4.84
C PRO A 53 -0.65 -8.82 4.93
N LYS A 54 -0.12 -10.04 4.92
CA LYS A 54 1.32 -10.28 5.04
C LYS A 54 2.06 -9.87 3.77
N HIS A 55 1.52 -10.23 2.60
CA HIS A 55 2.10 -9.83 1.31
C HIS A 55 2.07 -8.32 1.13
N VAL A 56 0.95 -7.67 1.46
CA VAL A 56 0.83 -6.21 1.39
C VAL A 56 1.82 -5.53 2.34
N SER A 57 1.92 -5.98 3.59
CA SER A 57 2.86 -5.42 4.56
C SER A 57 4.31 -5.56 4.10
N ASN A 58 4.70 -6.73 3.59
CA ASN A 58 6.05 -6.96 3.07
C ASN A 58 6.34 -6.07 1.86
N PHE A 59 5.40 -5.98 0.92
CA PHE A 59 5.55 -5.16 -0.28
C PHE A 59 5.73 -3.68 0.05
N LEU A 60 4.92 -3.13 0.96
CA LEU A 60 5.05 -1.74 1.41
C LEU A 60 6.38 -1.49 2.14
N ALA A 61 6.81 -2.41 3.00
CA ALA A 61 8.10 -2.29 3.67
C ALA A 61 9.28 -2.26 2.67
N LEU A 62 9.24 -3.07 1.63
CA LEU A 62 10.26 -3.05 0.56
C LEU A 62 10.22 -1.76 -0.26
N ILE A 63 9.05 -1.15 -0.45
CA ILE A 63 8.91 0.17 -1.08
C ILE A 63 9.55 1.24 -0.21
N ASP A 64 9.27 1.25 1.10
CA ASP A 64 9.84 2.22 2.05
C ASP A 64 11.37 2.13 2.12
N GLU A 65 11.92 0.95 1.89
CA GLU A 65 13.37 0.70 1.80
C GLU A 65 13.96 1.05 0.42
N ASN A 66 13.17 1.53 -0.53
CA ASN A 66 13.55 1.76 -1.92
C ASN A 66 14.11 0.50 -2.62
N PHE A 67 13.71 -0.68 -2.17
CA PHE A 67 14.23 -1.96 -2.67
C PHE A 67 14.04 -2.12 -4.18
N TYR A 68 12.90 -1.70 -4.71
CA TYR A 68 12.54 -1.90 -6.12
C TYR A 68 13.23 -0.92 -7.09
N VAL A 69 13.90 0.12 -6.57
CA VAL A 69 14.57 1.12 -7.41
C VAL A 69 15.71 0.48 -8.21
N GLY A 70 15.70 0.66 -9.53
CA GLY A 70 16.71 0.12 -10.44
C GLY A 70 16.56 -1.39 -10.76
N LEU A 71 15.46 -2.01 -10.36
CA LEU A 71 15.14 -3.37 -10.79
C LEU A 71 14.41 -3.38 -12.13
N VAL A 72 14.51 -4.50 -12.85
CA VAL A 72 13.93 -4.66 -14.18
C VAL A 72 12.89 -5.76 -14.24
N PHE A 73 12.03 -5.71 -15.26
CA PHE A 73 11.23 -6.85 -15.66
C PHE A 73 12.13 -7.85 -16.38
N HIS A 74 12.67 -8.79 -15.61
CA HIS A 74 13.67 -9.77 -16.10
C HIS A 74 13.05 -10.97 -16.83
N ARG A 75 11.74 -11.18 -16.69
CA ARG A 75 11.02 -12.28 -17.34
C ARG A 75 9.69 -11.78 -17.90
N VAL A 76 9.51 -11.98 -19.20
CA VAL A 76 8.31 -11.57 -19.93
C VAL A 76 7.83 -12.75 -20.76
N ILE A 77 6.60 -13.23 -20.49
CA ILE A 77 5.97 -14.29 -21.29
C ILE A 77 4.71 -13.70 -21.92
N PRO A 78 4.67 -13.54 -23.24
CA PRO A 78 3.53 -13.01 -23.96
C PRO A 78 2.24 -13.76 -23.62
N ASN A 79 1.14 -13.03 -23.45
CA ASN A 79 -0.18 -13.55 -23.10
C ASN A 79 -0.27 -14.28 -21.76
N PHE A 80 0.75 -14.22 -20.92
CA PHE A 80 0.74 -14.84 -19.59
C PHE A 80 1.10 -13.84 -18.50
N MET A 81 2.39 -13.43 -18.37
CA MET A 81 2.81 -12.55 -17.28
C MET A 81 4.12 -11.81 -17.56
N ILE A 82 4.36 -10.76 -16.80
CA ILE A 82 5.67 -10.12 -16.64
C ILE A 82 6.10 -10.26 -15.18
N GLN A 83 7.41 -10.42 -14.93
CA GLN A 83 7.96 -10.60 -13.59
C GLN A 83 9.11 -9.64 -13.35
N ALA A 84 9.07 -8.95 -12.21
CA ALA A 84 10.09 -8.03 -11.73
C ALA A 84 10.37 -8.28 -10.24
N GLY A 85 11.29 -7.53 -9.66
CA GLY A 85 11.53 -7.49 -8.22
C GLY A 85 12.77 -8.24 -7.74
N GLY A 86 13.46 -8.99 -8.59
CA GLY A 86 14.63 -9.77 -8.16
C GLY A 86 15.93 -9.46 -8.88
N TYR A 87 15.93 -8.64 -9.95
CA TYR A 87 17.12 -8.46 -10.76
C TYR A 87 17.33 -7.00 -11.16
N THR A 88 18.58 -6.58 -11.13
CA THR A 88 19.05 -5.29 -11.66
C THR A 88 19.14 -5.31 -13.19
N GLU A 89 19.41 -4.16 -13.78
CA GLU A 89 19.62 -4.01 -15.24
C GLU A 89 20.71 -4.95 -15.78
N ASN A 90 21.77 -5.20 -15.00
CA ASN A 90 22.86 -6.13 -15.35
C ASN A 90 22.52 -7.60 -15.04
N LEU A 91 21.25 -7.91 -14.78
CA LEU A 91 20.78 -9.24 -14.40
C LEU A 91 21.45 -9.81 -13.14
N THR A 92 21.94 -8.95 -12.26
CA THR A 92 22.43 -9.35 -10.94
C THR A 92 21.25 -9.52 -10.01
N TYR A 93 21.16 -10.68 -9.35
CA TYR A 93 20.12 -10.97 -8.38
C TYR A 93 20.27 -10.10 -7.13
N ARG A 94 19.17 -9.52 -6.68
CA ARG A 94 19.05 -8.75 -5.43
C ARG A 94 18.07 -9.47 -4.50
N PRO A 95 18.55 -10.21 -3.50
CA PRO A 95 17.68 -10.89 -2.55
C PRO A 95 17.02 -9.91 -1.59
N THR A 96 15.79 -10.19 -1.19
CA THR A 96 15.10 -9.44 -0.13
C THR A 96 15.56 -9.87 1.27
N ASN A 97 16.11 -11.09 1.41
CA ASN A 97 16.38 -11.77 2.68
C ASN A 97 15.12 -11.90 3.56
N ARG A 98 13.96 -11.96 2.93
CA ARG A 98 12.64 -12.09 3.57
C ARG A 98 11.91 -13.28 2.97
N SER A 99 10.97 -13.82 3.72
CA SER A 99 9.97 -14.75 3.19
C SER A 99 8.61 -14.41 3.75
N VAL A 100 7.57 -14.65 2.95
CA VAL A 100 6.20 -14.35 3.34
C VAL A 100 5.38 -15.64 3.32
N ALA A 101 4.70 -15.90 4.44
CA ALA A 101 3.80 -17.04 4.53
C ALA A 101 2.72 -16.97 3.44
N ASN A 102 2.43 -18.10 2.84
CA ASN A 102 1.49 -18.22 1.74
C ASN A 102 0.07 -17.79 2.14
N GLU A 103 -0.52 -16.89 1.38
CA GLU A 103 -1.90 -16.43 1.55
C GLU A 103 -2.80 -16.78 0.35
N SER A 104 -2.42 -17.76 -0.48
CA SER A 104 -3.12 -18.09 -1.74
C SER A 104 -4.54 -18.65 -1.54
N LEU A 105 -4.89 -19.08 -0.33
CA LEU A 105 -6.23 -19.58 -0.01
C LEU A 105 -7.23 -18.45 0.34
N ASN A 106 -6.90 -17.22 0.02
CA ASN A 106 -7.71 -16.02 0.31
C ASN A 106 -8.93 -15.83 -0.62
N GLY A 107 -9.16 -16.71 -1.57
CA GLY A 107 -10.29 -16.65 -2.52
C GLY A 107 -10.04 -15.81 -3.77
N LEU A 108 -8.95 -15.02 -3.83
CA LEU A 108 -8.59 -14.27 -5.03
C LEU A 108 -8.04 -15.19 -6.12
N LYS A 109 -8.26 -14.83 -7.37
CA LYS A 109 -7.78 -15.58 -8.54
C LYS A 109 -6.82 -14.73 -9.36
N ASN A 110 -5.77 -15.36 -9.89
CA ASN A 110 -4.88 -14.73 -10.85
C ASN A 110 -5.63 -14.56 -12.18
N ARG A 111 -6.06 -13.33 -12.44
CA ARG A 111 -6.76 -12.92 -13.66
C ARG A 111 -5.90 -11.89 -14.39
N LYS A 112 -6.30 -11.51 -15.60
CA LYS A 112 -5.70 -10.36 -16.28
C LYS A 112 -5.77 -9.12 -15.38
N TYR A 113 -4.66 -8.38 -15.31
CA TYR A 113 -4.47 -7.20 -14.45
C TYR A 113 -4.42 -7.47 -12.94
N THR A 114 -4.01 -8.67 -12.53
CA THR A 114 -3.69 -8.93 -11.13
C THR A 114 -2.19 -9.06 -10.90
N VAL A 115 -1.73 -8.74 -9.69
CA VAL A 115 -0.36 -8.92 -9.24
C VAL A 115 -0.33 -10.05 -8.22
N ALA A 116 0.64 -10.94 -8.33
CA ALA A 116 0.85 -12.01 -7.37
C ALA A 116 2.33 -12.11 -7.01
N MET A 117 2.63 -12.49 -5.78
CA MET A 117 3.98 -12.76 -5.33
C MET A 117 4.54 -13.99 -6.06
N ALA A 118 5.75 -13.86 -6.61
CA ALA A 118 6.50 -15.01 -7.13
C ALA A 118 6.93 -15.91 -5.97
N ARG A 119 6.99 -17.21 -6.21
CA ARG A 119 7.49 -18.19 -5.24
C ARG A 119 8.15 -19.38 -5.93
N LEU A 120 8.97 -20.09 -5.20
CA LEU A 120 9.53 -21.38 -5.59
C LEU A 120 8.56 -22.53 -5.23
N ASP A 121 9.05 -23.75 -5.19
CA ASP A 121 8.22 -24.94 -4.91
C ASP A 121 7.67 -24.96 -3.47
N HIS A 122 8.45 -24.45 -2.50
CA HIS A 122 7.95 -24.33 -1.13
C HIS A 122 6.87 -23.24 -1.04
N PRO A 123 5.72 -23.51 -0.41
CA PRO A 123 4.61 -22.56 -0.35
C PRO A 123 4.98 -21.18 0.23
N ASP A 124 5.81 -21.15 1.27
CA ASP A 124 6.23 -19.94 1.98
C ASP A 124 7.56 -19.36 1.47
N SER A 125 7.88 -19.58 0.21
CA SER A 125 9.11 -19.08 -0.43
C SER A 125 8.89 -17.77 -1.21
N GLY A 126 7.77 -17.12 -1.06
CA GLY A 126 7.53 -15.80 -1.64
C GLY A 126 8.41 -14.74 -0.98
N ASP A 127 9.12 -13.94 -1.79
CA ASP A 127 10.03 -12.89 -1.35
C ASP A 127 9.86 -11.61 -2.19
#